data_f56a471d465e3dcd3da2539d6ff32907
#
_entry.id   f56a471d465e3dcd3da2539d6ff32907
#
_cell.length_a   1.000
_cell.length_b   1.000
_cell.length_c   1.000
_cell.angle_alpha   90.00
_cell.angle_beta   90.00
_cell.angle_gamma   90.00
#
_symmetry.space_group_name_H-M   'P 1'
#
loop_
_entity.id
_entity.type
_entity.pdbx_description
1 polymer ?
#
loop_
_entity_poly.entity_id
_entity_poly.type
_entity_poly.pdbx_seq_one_letter_code
_entity_poly.pdbx_strand_id
1 'polypeptide(L)'
;MNGKHTLPADSERTSMAIITQELAAAGIELPPQHAAVVKRVIHTTADFDYAQSLRFTPDAVARGVAALRQGVPIVTDTNMAKAGVSKPSLAKLGGTVACF
;
A
#
# COMPACT_ATOMS: atom_id res chain seq x y z
N MET A 1 -20.21 -15.87 18.94
CA MET A 1 -19.59 -15.10 18.51
C MET A 1 -20.22 -14.22 17.85
N ASN A 2 -19.88 -13.53 17.63
CA ASN A 2 -20.53 -12.59 17.15
C ASN A 2 -20.75 -12.71 15.77
N GLY A 3 -20.53 -13.62 15.12
CA GLY A 3 -20.85 -13.73 13.75
C GLY A 3 -20.74 -12.53 12.94
N LYS A 4 -20.12 -11.52 13.41
CA LYS A 4 -20.13 -10.35 12.65
C LYS A 4 -19.25 -10.44 11.51
N HIS A 5 -19.68 -9.92 10.42
CA HIS A 5 -18.88 -9.78 9.25
C HIS A 5 -18.02 -8.54 9.38
N THR A 6 -16.71 -8.72 9.26
CA THR A 6 -15.79 -7.59 9.26
C THR A 6 -15.75 -7.00 7.88
N LEU A 7 -15.95 -5.70 7.78
CA LEU A 7 -15.80 -5.01 6.51
C LEU A 7 -14.36 -5.08 6.05
N PRO A 8 -14.09 -5.10 4.73
CA PRO A 8 -12.72 -5.14 4.22
C PRO A 8 -11.82 -4.06 4.81
N ALA A 9 -12.33 -2.85 5.01
CA ALA A 9 -11.55 -1.77 5.59
C ALA A 9 -11.18 -2.04 7.04
N ASP A 10 -12.07 -2.70 7.79
CA ASP A 10 -11.80 -3.06 9.19
C ASP A 10 -10.79 -4.19 9.30
N SER A 11 -10.90 -5.20 8.41
CA SER A 11 -9.92 -6.28 8.34
C SER A 11 -8.54 -5.74 8.03
N GLU A 12 -8.46 -4.81 7.11
CA GLU A 12 -7.20 -4.20 6.75
C GLU A 12 -6.59 -3.42 7.89
N ARG A 13 -7.39 -2.64 8.62
CA ARG A 13 -6.88 -1.91 9.79
C ARG A 13 -6.37 -2.84 10.87
N THR A 14 -7.06 -3.94 11.12
CA THR A 14 -6.64 -4.94 12.10
C THR A 14 -5.31 -5.56 11.67
N SER A 15 -5.19 -5.94 10.41
CA SER A 15 -3.97 -6.52 9.86
C SER A 15 -2.81 -5.53 9.95
N MET A 16 -3.05 -4.27 9.63
CA MET A 16 -2.01 -3.24 9.72
C MET A 16 -1.54 -3.02 11.15
N ALA A 17 -2.47 -3.09 12.13
CA ALA A 17 -2.11 -2.97 13.53
C ALA A 17 -1.25 -4.15 14.00
N ILE A 18 -1.58 -5.36 13.56
CA ILE A 18 -0.79 -6.55 13.86
C ILE A 18 0.61 -6.43 13.28
N ILE A 19 0.72 -6.01 12.03
CA ILE A 19 2.01 -5.80 11.36
C ILE A 19 2.85 -4.79 12.14
N THR A 20 2.23 -3.69 12.55
CA THR A 20 2.91 -2.66 13.33
C THR A 20 3.45 -3.22 14.64
N GLN A 21 2.65 -4.02 15.35
CA GLN A 21 3.08 -4.63 16.60
C GLN A 21 4.22 -5.62 16.40
N GLU A 22 4.14 -6.44 15.36
CA GLU A 22 5.17 -7.43 15.09
C GLU A 22 6.49 -6.80 14.69
N LEU A 23 6.46 -5.73 13.90
CA LEU A 23 7.66 -4.99 13.54
C LEU A 23 8.30 -4.36 14.77
N ALA A 24 7.50 -3.77 15.65
CA ALA A 24 8.01 -3.19 16.89
C ALA A 24 8.63 -4.26 17.79
N ALA A 25 7.99 -5.42 17.92
CA ALA A 25 8.50 -6.52 18.71
C ALA A 25 9.82 -7.06 18.16
N ALA A 26 10.01 -7.00 16.85
CA ALA A 26 11.26 -7.42 16.21
C ALA A 26 12.35 -6.34 16.25
N GLY A 27 12.05 -5.16 16.78
CA GLY A 27 13.00 -4.07 16.82
C GLY A 27 13.24 -3.38 15.49
N ILE A 28 12.30 -3.53 14.54
CA ILE A 28 12.41 -2.93 13.22
C ILE A 28 11.68 -1.61 13.20
N GLU A 29 12.42 -0.53 12.91
CA GLU A 29 11.82 0.78 12.74
C GLU A 29 11.79 1.13 11.26
N LEU A 30 10.62 1.56 10.78
CA LEU A 30 10.48 2.02 9.40
C LEU A 30 10.52 3.54 9.36
N PRO A 31 11.24 4.13 8.38
CA PRO A 31 11.18 5.58 8.20
C PRO A 31 9.72 6.02 8.03
N PRO A 32 9.28 7.07 8.73
CA PRO A 32 7.87 7.47 8.70
C PRO A 32 7.34 7.71 7.29
N GLN A 33 8.16 8.23 6.39
CA GLN A 33 7.74 8.53 5.04
C GLN A 33 7.52 7.29 4.18
N HIS A 34 8.05 6.13 4.60
CA HIS A 34 7.90 4.88 3.85
C HIS A 34 7.01 3.87 4.56
N ALA A 35 6.69 4.10 5.83
CA ALA A 35 6.06 3.10 6.67
C ALA A 35 4.74 2.57 6.11
N ALA A 36 3.89 3.46 5.60
CA ALA A 36 2.59 3.06 5.08
C ALA A 36 2.72 2.13 3.86
N VAL A 37 3.64 2.45 2.96
CA VAL A 37 3.86 1.64 1.75
C VAL A 37 4.45 0.29 2.12
N VAL A 38 5.45 0.24 2.99
CA VAL A 38 6.09 -1.01 3.41
C VAL A 38 5.08 -1.92 4.11
N LYS A 39 4.27 -1.37 5.01
CA LYS A 39 3.25 -2.16 5.71
C LYS A 39 2.21 -2.71 4.75
N ARG A 40 1.85 -1.94 3.72
CA ARG A 40 0.91 -2.42 2.70
C ARG A 40 1.50 -3.59 1.91
N VAL A 41 2.77 -3.53 1.56
CA VAL A 41 3.44 -4.64 0.87
C VAL A 41 3.45 -5.88 1.75
N ILE A 42 3.76 -5.73 3.03
CA ILE A 42 3.76 -6.85 3.98
C ILE A 42 2.35 -7.43 4.12
N HIS A 43 1.33 -6.57 4.21
CA HIS A 43 -0.06 -7.02 4.29
C HIS A 43 -0.46 -7.87 3.09
N THR A 44 -0.04 -7.46 1.89
CA THR A 44 -0.39 -8.14 0.66
C THR A 44 0.37 -9.46 0.49
N THR A 45 1.64 -9.49 0.89
CA THR A 45 2.51 -10.64 0.63
C THR A 45 2.67 -11.57 1.83
N ALA A 46 2.31 -11.11 3.03
CA ALA A 46 2.57 -11.79 4.31
C ALA A 46 4.07 -12.05 4.54
N ASP A 47 4.94 -11.27 3.91
CA ASP A 47 6.39 -11.45 3.99
C ASP A 47 7.02 -10.24 4.67
N PHE A 48 7.49 -10.43 5.92
CA PHE A 48 8.07 -9.36 6.71
C PHE A 48 9.48 -8.97 6.25
N ASP A 49 10.12 -9.78 5.41
CA ASP A 49 11.44 -9.44 4.89
C ASP A 49 11.43 -8.17 4.07
N TYR A 50 10.27 -7.78 3.52
CA TYR A 50 10.15 -6.53 2.79
C TYR A 50 10.46 -5.31 3.65
N ALA A 51 10.33 -5.39 4.96
CA ALA A 51 10.70 -4.30 5.85
C ALA A 51 12.19 -3.96 5.73
N GLN A 52 13.02 -4.94 5.36
CA GLN A 52 14.46 -4.75 5.25
C GLN A 52 14.93 -4.69 3.80
N SER A 53 14.18 -5.28 2.87
CA SER A 53 14.64 -5.40 1.48
C SER A 53 14.17 -4.28 0.57
N LEU A 54 13.04 -3.63 0.88
CA LEU A 54 12.55 -2.54 0.05
C LEU A 54 13.49 -1.34 0.12
N ARG A 55 13.72 -0.74 -1.03
CA ARG A 55 14.56 0.45 -1.15
C ARG A 55 13.78 1.54 -1.86
N PHE A 56 13.97 2.77 -1.44
CA PHE A 56 13.29 3.93 -2.01
C PHE A 56 14.32 4.98 -2.35
N THR A 57 14.12 5.65 -3.47
CA THR A 57 14.89 6.87 -3.75
C THR A 57 14.40 7.99 -2.82
N PRO A 58 15.20 9.05 -2.61
CA PRO A 58 14.76 10.15 -1.75
C PRO A 58 13.42 10.70 -2.22
N ASP A 59 12.51 10.89 -1.25
CA ASP A 59 11.17 11.43 -1.48
C ASP A 59 10.30 10.62 -2.44
N ALA A 60 10.61 9.34 -2.66
CA ALA A 60 9.87 8.53 -3.64
C ALA A 60 8.37 8.47 -3.33
N VAL A 61 7.99 8.23 -2.07
CA VAL A 61 6.57 8.13 -1.70
C VAL A 61 5.90 9.50 -1.84
N ALA A 62 6.53 10.56 -1.37
CA ALA A 62 5.97 11.91 -1.47
C ALA A 62 5.78 12.32 -2.93
N ARG A 63 6.75 12.00 -3.78
CA ARG A 63 6.65 12.28 -5.22
C ARG A 63 5.54 11.49 -5.88
N GLY A 64 5.40 10.22 -5.50
CA GLY A 64 4.32 9.37 -6.00
C GLY A 64 2.96 9.89 -5.61
N VAL A 65 2.79 10.29 -4.36
CA VAL A 65 1.54 10.86 -3.88
C VAL A 65 1.21 12.15 -4.63
N ALA A 66 2.21 13.03 -4.81
CA ALA A 66 2.01 14.30 -5.51
C ALA A 66 1.60 14.06 -6.95
N ALA A 67 2.24 13.11 -7.64
CA ALA A 67 1.89 12.76 -9.02
C ALA A 67 0.46 12.24 -9.12
N LEU A 68 0.06 11.35 -8.22
CA LEU A 68 -1.30 10.82 -8.21
C LEU A 68 -2.32 11.91 -7.97
N ARG A 69 -2.03 12.86 -7.09
CA ARG A 69 -2.93 14.00 -6.83
C ARG A 69 -3.07 14.94 -8.02
N GLN A 70 -2.08 14.95 -8.90
CA GLN A 70 -2.16 15.73 -10.14
C GLN A 70 -2.92 14.99 -11.25
N GLY A 71 -3.36 13.77 -10.98
CA GLY A 71 -4.14 13.00 -11.96
C GLY A 71 -3.32 12.39 -13.07
N VAL A 72 -2.02 12.17 -12.85
CA VAL A 72 -1.21 11.52 -13.88
C VAL A 72 -1.69 10.08 -14.11
N PRO A 73 -1.59 9.56 -15.34
CA PRO A 73 -2.03 8.19 -15.60
C PRO A 73 -1.08 7.17 -14.96
N ILE A 74 -1.66 6.05 -14.53
CA ILE A 74 -0.92 4.87 -14.11
C ILE A 74 -0.81 3.96 -15.33
N VAL A 75 0.38 3.48 -15.61
CA VAL A 75 0.63 2.57 -16.73
C VAL A 75 1.10 1.25 -16.16
N THR A 76 0.46 0.17 -16.58
CA THR A 76 0.85 -1.18 -16.18
C THR A 76 1.26 -1.98 -17.41
N ASP A 77 2.06 -3.01 -17.21
CA ASP A 77 2.45 -3.90 -18.30
C ASP A 77 1.63 -5.18 -18.32
N THR A 78 0.74 -5.38 -17.35
CA THR A 78 -0.17 -6.52 -17.33
C THR A 78 -1.59 -6.06 -17.03
N ASN A 79 -2.56 -6.81 -17.55
CA ASN A 79 -3.96 -6.54 -17.24
C ASN A 79 -4.29 -6.89 -15.78
N MET A 80 -3.59 -7.84 -15.18
CA MET A 80 -3.78 -8.18 -13.79
C MET A 80 -3.43 -6.99 -12.89
N ALA A 81 -2.30 -6.34 -13.13
CA ALA A 81 -1.90 -5.17 -12.37
C ALA A 81 -2.90 -4.01 -12.59
N LYS A 82 -3.34 -3.81 -13.83
CA LYS A 82 -4.36 -2.79 -14.12
C LYS A 82 -5.64 -3.05 -13.33
N ALA A 83 -6.09 -4.29 -13.29
CA ALA A 83 -7.31 -4.66 -12.57
C ALA A 83 -7.15 -4.46 -11.06
N GLY A 84 -5.92 -4.59 -10.53
CA GLY A 84 -5.63 -4.42 -9.12
C GLY A 84 -5.61 -2.98 -8.63
N VAL A 85 -5.55 -2.01 -9.53
CA VAL A 85 -5.56 -0.60 -9.13
C VAL A 85 -6.95 -0.23 -8.61
N SER A 86 -6.99 0.48 -7.47
CA SER A 86 -8.25 0.93 -6.88
C SER A 86 -8.88 2.02 -7.73
N LYS A 87 -9.88 1.67 -8.54
CA LYS A 87 -10.57 2.61 -9.43
C LYS A 87 -11.28 3.72 -8.67
N PRO A 88 -12.03 3.43 -7.58
CA PRO A 88 -12.68 4.50 -6.84
C PRO A 88 -11.70 5.52 -6.26
N SER A 89 -10.57 5.06 -5.73
CA SER A 89 -9.55 5.95 -5.20
C SER A 89 -8.91 6.77 -6.31
N LEU A 90 -8.60 6.13 -7.44
CA LEU A 90 -7.98 6.79 -8.57
C LEU A 90 -8.90 7.85 -9.16
N ALA A 91 -10.20 7.56 -9.26
CA ALA A 91 -11.18 8.51 -9.77
C ALA A 91 -11.25 9.78 -8.92
N LYS A 92 -11.13 9.65 -7.61
CA LYS A 92 -11.10 10.82 -6.71
C LYS A 92 -9.92 11.73 -6.98
N LEU A 93 -8.84 11.19 -7.51
CA LEU A 93 -7.63 11.96 -7.83
C LEU A 93 -7.63 12.43 -9.29
N GLY A 94 -8.66 12.10 -10.06
CA GLY A 94 -8.73 12.47 -11.47
C GLY A 94 -7.79 11.67 -12.36
N GLY A 95 -7.30 10.54 -11.87
CA GLY A 95 -6.34 9.72 -12.61
C GLY A 95 -7.00 8.64 -13.45
N THR A 96 -6.20 8.02 -14.28
CA THR A 96 -6.60 6.90 -15.14
C THR A 96 -5.55 5.81 -15.06
N VAL A 97 -5.91 4.61 -15.50
CA VAL A 97 -4.96 3.50 -15.58
C VAL A 97 -5.07 2.88 -16.96
N ALA A 98 -3.92 2.56 -17.55
CA ALA A 98 -3.83 1.93 -18.86
C ALA A 98 -2.86 0.75 -18.79
N CYS A 99 -3.16 -0.31 -19.55
CA CYS A 99 -2.24 -1.42 -19.71
C CYS A 99 -1.47 -1.21 -21.03
N PHE A 100 -0.17 -1.39 -20.91
CA PHE A 100 0.71 -1.14 -22.04
C PHE A 100 0.92 -2.40 -22.85
#